data_09bc167d427732a28edfe1449b401302
#
_entry.id   09bc167d427732a28edfe1449b401302
#
_cell.length_a   1.000
_cell.length_b   1.000
_cell.length_c   1.000
_cell.angle_alpha   90.00
_cell.angle_beta   90.00
_cell.angle_gamma   90.00
#
_symmetry.space_group_name_H-M   'P 1'
#
loop_
_entity.id
_entity.type
_entity.pdbx_description
1 polymer ?
#
loop_
_entity_poly.entity_id
_entity_poly.type
_entity_poly.pdbx_seq_one_letter_code
_entity_poly.pdbx_strand_id
1 'polypeptide(L)'
;SITSLTKEIFRPSEFLDKDMKITHDSSSPQILIFHTHSQEKFADSTDDDSTSILGVGDYLTELLTGKGYNVIHDRSVYDYVDGKLDRSKAYTYAEQGIESILESNPSIEVVIDLHRDGVADTTHLVTEVDGRQMAKIMFFNGISYSNVKGNINYLYNPYRDDNLAMSLQMHLIGEAYYPGFLRRNYINAYRLSLIHISEPTRP
;
A
#
# COMPACT_ATOMS: atom_id res chain seq x y z
N SER A 1 -18.55 -6.89 14.36
CA SER A 1 -17.37 -6.82 13.48
C SER A 1 -16.79 -8.23 13.32
N ILE A 2 -16.62 -8.69 12.08
CA ILE A 2 -16.04 -10.01 11.76
C ILE A 2 -14.54 -10.01 12.03
N THR A 3 -13.95 -8.83 12.08
CA THR A 3 -12.52 -8.62 12.31
C THR A 3 -12.35 -7.64 13.46
N SER A 4 -11.80 -8.10 14.56
CA SER A 4 -11.26 -7.24 15.61
C SER A 4 -9.83 -7.68 15.90
N LEU A 5 -8.96 -6.73 16.13
CA LEU A 5 -7.61 -7.04 16.58
C LEU A 5 -7.68 -7.62 17.97
N THR A 6 -7.19 -8.84 18.12
CA THR A 6 -6.97 -9.46 19.42
C THR A 6 -5.54 -9.18 19.88
N LYS A 7 -5.26 -9.35 21.16
CA LYS A 7 -3.88 -9.24 21.70
C LYS A 7 -2.93 -10.29 21.11
N GLU A 8 -3.47 -11.37 20.56
CA GLU A 8 -2.68 -12.40 19.86
C GLU A 8 -2.19 -11.92 18.49
N ILE A 9 -3.00 -11.11 17.81
CA ILE A 9 -2.69 -10.58 16.46
C ILE A 9 -1.96 -9.25 16.54
N PHE A 10 -2.36 -8.37 17.45
CA PHE A 10 -1.81 -7.02 17.54
C PHE A 10 -1.09 -6.83 18.88
N ARG A 11 0.23 -6.79 18.81
CA ARG A 11 1.17 -6.66 19.94
C ARG A 11 1.99 -5.38 19.79
N PRO A 12 1.40 -4.20 20.13
CA PRO A 12 2.00 -2.91 19.81
C PRO A 12 3.45 -2.74 20.29
N SER A 13 3.77 -3.18 21.51
CA SER A 13 5.14 -3.09 22.05
C SER A 13 6.14 -3.87 21.20
N GLU A 14 5.83 -5.11 20.84
CA GLU A 14 6.70 -5.92 19.98
C GLU A 14 6.86 -5.31 18.58
N PHE A 15 5.75 -4.76 18.01
CA PHE A 15 5.77 -4.14 16.70
C PHE A 15 6.55 -2.82 16.67
N LEU A 16 6.55 -2.06 17.76
CA LEU A 16 7.33 -0.84 17.88
C LEU A 16 8.84 -1.10 18.06
N ASP A 17 9.18 -2.20 18.72
CA ASP A 17 10.57 -2.60 18.95
C ASP A 17 11.17 -3.36 17.75
N LYS A 18 10.34 -3.70 16.74
CA LYS A 18 10.81 -4.46 15.58
C LYS A 18 11.70 -3.59 14.69
N ASP A 19 12.89 -4.10 14.36
CA ASP A 19 13.77 -3.45 13.38
C ASP A 19 13.22 -3.65 11.98
N MET A 20 12.84 -2.55 11.33
CA MET A 20 12.27 -2.50 9.98
C MET A 20 13.26 -1.97 8.95
N LYS A 21 14.57 -2.00 9.25
CA LYS A 21 15.60 -1.58 8.30
C LYS A 21 15.71 -2.56 7.15
N ILE A 22 15.87 -2.01 5.95
CA ILE A 22 16.26 -2.77 4.77
C ILE A 22 17.71 -3.23 4.97
N THR A 23 17.98 -4.52 4.72
CA THR A 23 19.28 -5.16 4.99
C THR A 23 20.16 -5.23 3.75
N HIS A 24 19.58 -5.34 2.54
CA HIS A 24 20.33 -5.31 1.29
C HIS A 24 20.77 -3.88 0.95
N ASP A 25 21.93 -3.76 0.35
CA ASP A 25 22.41 -2.48 -0.16
C ASP A 25 21.71 -2.09 -1.49
N SER A 26 21.88 -0.85 -1.91
CA SER A 26 21.23 -0.31 -3.12
C SER A 26 21.86 -0.77 -4.44
N SER A 27 22.84 -1.68 -4.44
CA SER A 27 23.37 -2.28 -5.67
C SER A 27 22.35 -3.22 -6.34
N SER A 28 21.36 -3.68 -5.59
CA SER A 28 20.26 -4.52 -6.04
C SER A 28 18.91 -3.94 -5.64
N PRO A 29 17.82 -4.27 -6.35
CA PRO A 29 16.48 -3.77 -6.00
C PRO A 29 16.07 -4.14 -4.57
N GLN A 30 15.60 -3.15 -3.83
CA GLN A 30 15.21 -3.28 -2.41
C GLN A 30 13.71 -3.10 -2.21
N ILE A 31 13.08 -2.30 -3.07
CA ILE A 31 11.68 -1.90 -2.97
C ILE A 31 11.00 -2.14 -4.31
N LEU A 32 9.81 -2.75 -4.27
CA LEU A 32 8.91 -2.88 -5.40
C LEU A 32 7.65 -2.06 -5.14
N ILE A 33 7.32 -1.17 -6.08
CA ILE A 33 6.05 -0.47 -6.13
C ILE A 33 5.27 -1.01 -7.32
N PHE A 34 4.00 -1.36 -7.14
CA PHE A 34 3.12 -1.82 -8.20
C PHE A 34 1.67 -1.36 -7.94
N HIS A 35 0.78 -1.65 -8.86
CA HIS A 35 -0.62 -1.26 -8.80
C HIS A 35 -1.52 -2.41 -9.26
N THR A 36 -2.20 -3.09 -8.35
CA THR A 36 -3.23 -4.07 -8.74
C THR A 36 -4.31 -3.41 -9.63
N HIS A 37 -4.57 -2.11 -9.41
CA HIS A 37 -5.53 -1.30 -10.16
C HIS A 37 -4.86 -0.07 -10.78
N SER A 38 -4.04 -0.28 -11.83
CA SER A 38 -3.27 0.78 -12.47
C SER A 38 -4.14 1.83 -13.20
N GLN A 39 -5.41 1.50 -13.50
CA GLN A 39 -6.36 2.40 -14.16
C GLN A 39 -7.07 3.36 -13.18
N GLU A 40 -6.67 3.41 -11.92
CA GLU A 40 -7.25 4.34 -10.95
C GLU A 40 -6.80 5.77 -11.21
N LYS A 41 -7.78 6.65 -11.34
CA LYS A 41 -7.61 8.09 -11.58
C LYS A 41 -8.19 8.89 -10.42
N PHE A 42 -7.63 10.07 -10.19
CA PHE A 42 -8.16 11.07 -9.24
C PHE A 42 -9.19 11.97 -9.94
N ALA A 43 -9.97 12.71 -9.17
CA ALA A 43 -11.00 13.60 -9.72
C ALA A 43 -10.44 14.63 -10.73
N ASP A 44 -9.19 15.01 -10.60
CA ASP A 44 -8.48 15.94 -11.45
C ASP A 44 -7.50 15.29 -12.42
N SER A 45 -7.47 13.97 -12.52
CA SER A 45 -6.66 13.27 -13.50
C SER A 45 -7.13 13.56 -14.91
N THR A 46 -6.18 13.69 -15.81
CA THR A 46 -6.39 13.80 -17.26
C THR A 46 -6.19 12.44 -17.94
N ASP A 47 -6.00 12.43 -19.25
CA ASP A 47 -5.59 11.22 -19.98
C ASP A 47 -4.09 10.95 -19.90
N ASP A 48 -3.33 11.84 -19.26
CA ASP A 48 -1.92 11.66 -18.95
C ASP A 48 -1.78 10.80 -17.69
N ASP A 49 -1.12 9.66 -17.80
CA ASP A 49 -0.86 8.72 -16.69
C ASP A 49 -0.10 9.38 -15.54
N SER A 50 0.68 10.42 -15.80
CA SER A 50 1.38 11.19 -14.75
C SER A 50 0.43 11.85 -13.75
N THR A 51 -0.84 12.00 -14.12
CA THR A 51 -1.89 12.58 -13.25
C THR A 51 -2.72 11.51 -12.53
N SER A 52 -2.40 10.23 -12.72
CA SER A 52 -3.08 9.07 -12.14
C SER A 52 -2.31 8.46 -10.98
N ILE A 53 -2.75 7.30 -10.50
CA ILE A 53 -2.03 6.53 -9.47
C ILE A 53 -0.63 6.12 -9.95
N LEU A 54 -0.41 5.93 -11.25
CA LEU A 54 0.90 5.65 -11.83
C LEU A 54 1.87 6.82 -11.62
N GLY A 55 1.40 8.07 -11.84
CA GLY A 55 2.21 9.26 -11.56
C GLY A 55 2.59 9.42 -10.09
N VAL A 56 1.70 9.01 -9.18
CA VAL A 56 2.04 8.97 -7.74
C VAL A 56 3.13 7.92 -7.47
N GLY A 57 3.05 6.76 -8.11
CA GLY A 57 4.08 5.71 -8.04
C GLY A 57 5.44 6.19 -8.59
N ASP A 58 5.44 6.91 -9.73
CA ASP A 58 6.65 7.50 -10.30
C ASP A 58 7.30 8.49 -9.32
N TYR A 59 6.49 9.39 -8.75
CA TYR A 59 6.99 10.39 -7.79
C TYR A 59 7.52 9.75 -6.51
N LEU A 60 6.85 8.74 -5.97
CA LEU A 60 7.33 7.99 -4.81
C LEU A 60 8.66 7.29 -5.14
N THR A 61 8.78 6.71 -6.33
CA THR A 61 10.01 6.09 -6.82
C THR A 61 11.16 7.09 -6.88
N GLU A 62 10.92 8.28 -7.44
CA GLU A 62 11.91 9.37 -7.47
C GLU A 62 12.38 9.77 -6.08
N LEU A 63 11.45 9.98 -5.14
CA LEU A 63 11.77 10.34 -3.77
C LEU A 63 12.60 9.27 -3.05
N LEU A 64 12.25 8.01 -3.19
CA LEU A 64 12.98 6.90 -2.56
C LEU A 64 14.36 6.72 -3.19
N THR A 65 14.46 6.82 -4.51
CA THR A 65 15.73 6.75 -5.23
C THR A 65 16.63 7.93 -4.84
N GLY A 66 16.07 9.12 -4.69
CA GLY A 66 16.80 10.30 -4.18
C GLY A 66 17.32 10.14 -2.75
N LYS A 67 16.75 9.23 -1.97
CA LYS A 67 17.21 8.85 -0.63
C LYS A 67 18.21 7.68 -0.65
N GLY A 68 18.57 7.17 -1.83
CA GLY A 68 19.58 6.12 -2.01
C GLY A 68 19.01 4.69 -2.06
N TYR A 69 17.71 4.50 -2.12
CA TYR A 69 17.12 3.19 -2.32
C TYR A 69 17.10 2.79 -3.79
N ASN A 70 17.23 1.48 -4.06
CA ASN A 70 17.01 0.91 -5.38
C ASN A 70 15.57 0.41 -5.48
N VAL A 71 14.79 1.05 -6.36
CA VAL A 71 13.34 0.85 -6.45
C VAL A 71 12.97 0.36 -7.84
N ILE A 72 12.17 -0.68 -7.92
CA ILE A 72 11.44 -1.07 -9.12
C ILE A 72 10.03 -0.50 -9.01
N HIS A 73 9.61 0.28 -10.01
CA HIS A 73 8.21 0.66 -10.19
C HIS A 73 7.64 -0.16 -11.34
N ASP A 74 6.83 -1.16 -11.02
CA ASP A 74 6.12 -1.94 -12.01
C ASP A 74 4.85 -1.21 -12.46
N ARG A 75 4.81 -0.84 -13.73
CA ARG A 75 3.71 -0.12 -14.38
C ARG A 75 2.81 -1.05 -15.20
N SER A 76 2.92 -2.37 -14.98
CA SER A 76 2.09 -3.36 -15.66
C SER A 76 0.60 -3.15 -15.36
N VAL A 77 -0.23 -3.49 -16.33
CA VAL A 77 -1.68 -3.34 -16.25
C VAL A 77 -2.30 -4.69 -15.90
N TYR A 78 -2.80 -4.82 -14.69
CA TYR A 78 -3.37 -6.06 -14.17
C TYR A 78 -4.90 -6.08 -14.19
N ASP A 79 -5.53 -4.93 -14.26
CA ASP A 79 -6.99 -4.76 -14.18
C ASP A 79 -7.67 -4.50 -15.55
N TYR A 80 -6.90 -4.52 -16.64
CA TYR A 80 -7.42 -4.32 -17.99
C TYR A 80 -7.01 -5.47 -18.90
N VAL A 81 -7.93 -6.40 -19.16
CA VAL A 81 -7.69 -7.64 -19.89
C VAL A 81 -8.60 -7.74 -21.10
N ASP A 82 -8.06 -8.11 -22.27
CA ASP A 82 -8.79 -8.24 -23.52
C ASP A 82 -9.64 -7.01 -23.89
N GLY A 83 -9.11 -5.82 -23.61
CA GLY A 83 -9.80 -4.56 -23.92
C GLY A 83 -10.94 -4.20 -22.94
N LYS A 84 -11.02 -4.87 -21.79
CA LYS A 84 -12.04 -4.63 -20.76
C LYS A 84 -11.44 -4.52 -19.36
N LEU A 85 -12.02 -3.63 -18.57
CA LEU A 85 -11.68 -3.52 -17.15
C LEU A 85 -12.27 -4.73 -16.40
N ASP A 86 -11.41 -5.57 -15.82
CA ASP A 86 -11.79 -6.71 -14.98
C ASP A 86 -11.09 -6.63 -13.61
N ARG A 87 -11.70 -5.88 -12.71
CA ARG A 87 -11.19 -5.71 -11.34
C ARG A 87 -11.26 -7.00 -10.51
N SER A 88 -12.09 -7.96 -10.89
CA SER A 88 -12.26 -9.19 -10.12
C SER A 88 -11.05 -10.13 -10.25
N LYS A 89 -10.38 -10.11 -11.40
CA LYS A 89 -9.20 -10.92 -11.72
C LYS A 89 -7.88 -10.18 -11.51
N ALA A 90 -7.92 -8.87 -11.34
CA ALA A 90 -6.72 -8.02 -11.22
C ALA A 90 -5.73 -8.57 -10.17
N TYR A 91 -6.23 -8.99 -9.01
CA TYR A 91 -5.38 -9.57 -7.96
C TYR A 91 -4.65 -10.84 -8.39
N THR A 92 -5.32 -11.74 -9.13
CA THR A 92 -4.71 -12.98 -9.63
C THR A 92 -3.61 -12.69 -10.67
N TYR A 93 -3.85 -11.75 -11.57
CA TYR A 93 -2.85 -11.36 -12.56
C TYR A 93 -1.69 -10.60 -11.92
N ALA A 94 -1.97 -9.71 -10.97
CA ALA A 94 -0.94 -9.01 -10.21
C ALA A 94 -0.07 -10.01 -9.42
N GLU A 95 -0.67 -10.97 -8.74
CA GLU A 95 0.05 -12.02 -7.99
C GLU A 95 1.08 -12.72 -8.89
N GLN A 96 0.67 -13.21 -10.06
CA GLN A 96 1.59 -13.89 -11.00
C GLN A 96 2.71 -12.96 -11.49
N GLY A 97 2.40 -11.71 -11.83
CA GLY A 97 3.40 -10.74 -12.28
C GLY A 97 4.40 -10.39 -11.18
N ILE A 98 3.90 -10.16 -9.97
CA ILE A 98 4.72 -9.78 -8.81
C ILE A 98 5.59 -10.96 -8.36
N GLU A 99 5.08 -12.20 -8.33
CA GLU A 99 5.88 -13.39 -8.04
C GLU A 99 7.07 -13.51 -9.00
N SER A 100 6.87 -13.32 -10.29
CA SER A 100 7.95 -13.34 -11.29
C SER A 100 9.01 -12.25 -11.06
N ILE A 101 8.59 -11.05 -10.65
CA ILE A 101 9.52 -9.96 -10.32
C ILE A 101 10.32 -10.32 -9.07
N LEU A 102 9.68 -10.84 -8.04
CA LEU A 102 10.34 -11.22 -6.78
C LEU A 102 11.29 -12.40 -6.96
N GLU A 103 10.95 -13.41 -7.76
CA GLU A 103 11.83 -14.52 -8.11
C GLU A 103 13.09 -14.03 -8.82
N SER A 104 12.96 -13.03 -9.70
CA SER A 104 14.07 -12.43 -10.43
C SER A 104 14.90 -11.46 -9.57
N ASN A 105 14.34 -10.95 -8.48
CA ASN A 105 14.96 -9.93 -7.62
C ASN A 105 14.81 -10.31 -6.14
N PRO A 106 15.51 -11.33 -5.65
CA PRO A 106 15.37 -11.83 -4.28
C PRO A 106 15.86 -10.85 -3.20
N SER A 107 16.48 -9.75 -3.58
CA SER A 107 16.91 -8.66 -2.69
C SER A 107 15.78 -7.70 -2.31
N ILE A 108 14.59 -7.82 -2.92
CA ILE A 108 13.45 -6.97 -2.58
C ILE A 108 12.93 -7.37 -1.19
N GLU A 109 12.92 -6.42 -0.28
CA GLU A 109 12.44 -6.58 1.10
C GLU A 109 11.12 -5.87 1.36
N VAL A 110 10.76 -4.87 0.53
CA VAL A 110 9.54 -4.08 0.68
C VAL A 110 8.73 -4.13 -0.62
N VAL A 111 7.46 -4.48 -0.49
CA VAL A 111 6.51 -4.52 -1.61
C VAL A 111 5.32 -3.62 -1.29
N ILE A 112 5.05 -2.68 -2.18
CA ILE A 112 4.01 -1.67 -2.02
C ILE A 112 2.99 -1.82 -3.15
N ASP A 113 1.78 -2.25 -2.83
CA ASP A 113 0.63 -2.15 -3.75
C ASP A 113 -0.05 -0.78 -3.51
N LEU A 114 0.18 0.14 -4.44
CA LEU A 114 -0.23 1.53 -4.30
C LEU A 114 -1.56 1.78 -4.98
N HIS A 115 -2.57 2.17 -4.20
CA HIS A 115 -3.95 2.35 -4.64
C HIS A 115 -4.48 3.75 -4.36
N ARG A 116 -5.48 4.14 -5.14
CA ARG A 116 -6.42 5.19 -4.79
C ARG A 116 -7.62 4.57 -4.06
N ASP A 117 -8.04 5.17 -2.95
CA ASP A 117 -9.24 4.73 -2.22
C ASP A 117 -10.48 5.41 -2.80
N GLY A 118 -11.46 4.62 -3.25
CA GLY A 118 -12.74 5.13 -3.75
C GLY A 118 -13.64 5.52 -2.58
N VAL A 119 -14.08 6.77 -2.56
CA VAL A 119 -15.04 7.31 -1.60
C VAL A 119 -16.23 7.93 -2.33
N ALA A 120 -17.33 8.18 -1.62
CA ALA A 120 -18.47 8.88 -2.20
C ALA A 120 -18.09 10.31 -2.64
N ASP A 121 -18.67 10.80 -3.72
CA ASP A 121 -18.37 12.11 -4.32
C ASP A 121 -18.52 13.30 -3.34
N THR A 122 -19.31 13.10 -2.28
CA THR A 122 -19.51 14.08 -1.22
C THR A 122 -18.47 14.00 -0.10
N THR A 123 -17.53 13.04 -0.18
CA THR A 123 -16.53 12.78 0.85
C THR A 123 -15.18 13.33 0.43
N HIS A 124 -14.68 14.29 1.17
CA HIS A 124 -13.38 14.92 0.94
C HIS A 124 -12.39 14.52 2.03
N LEU A 125 -11.47 13.63 1.69
CA LEU A 125 -10.45 13.11 2.63
C LEU A 125 -9.13 13.87 2.44
N VAL A 126 -9.17 15.16 2.76
CA VAL A 126 -8.04 16.07 2.66
C VAL A 126 -7.58 16.57 4.02
N THR A 127 -6.37 17.06 4.06
CA THR A 127 -5.77 17.78 5.19
C THR A 127 -4.85 18.85 4.66
N GLU A 128 -4.47 19.78 5.51
CA GLU A 128 -3.49 20.81 5.17
C GLU A 128 -2.13 20.41 5.75
N VAL A 129 -1.10 20.43 4.90
CA VAL A 129 0.29 20.26 5.28
C VAL A 129 1.09 21.41 4.68
N ASP A 130 1.76 22.18 5.53
CA ASP A 130 2.56 23.34 5.12
C ASP A 130 1.80 24.31 4.20
N GLY A 131 0.54 24.59 4.52
CA GLY A 131 -0.33 25.50 3.76
C GLY A 131 -0.86 24.92 2.44
N ARG A 132 -0.68 23.63 2.17
CA ARG A 132 -1.15 22.94 0.96
C ARG A 132 -2.20 21.91 1.30
N GLN A 133 -3.27 21.89 0.53
CA GLN A 133 -4.27 20.80 0.61
C GLN A 133 -3.68 19.52 0.04
N MET A 134 -3.72 18.46 0.83
CA MET A 134 -3.18 17.15 0.48
C MET A 134 -4.20 16.04 0.75
N ALA A 135 -4.22 15.04 -0.10
CA ALA A 135 -4.98 13.82 0.14
C ALA A 135 -4.46 13.09 1.37
N LYS A 136 -5.35 12.60 2.21
CA LYS A 136 -4.98 11.73 3.33
C LYS A 136 -4.60 10.35 2.81
N ILE A 137 -3.60 9.73 3.42
CA ILE A 137 -3.19 8.36 3.11
C ILE A 137 -3.64 7.38 4.21
N MET A 138 -3.69 6.11 3.88
CA MET A 138 -4.08 5.03 4.78
C MET A 138 -3.25 3.78 4.50
N PHE A 139 -2.81 3.10 5.55
CA PHE A 139 -2.25 1.76 5.43
C PHE A 139 -3.37 0.72 5.54
N PHE A 140 -3.40 -0.18 4.57
CA PHE A 140 -4.35 -1.28 4.52
C PHE A 140 -3.62 -2.58 4.88
N ASN A 141 -4.07 -3.26 5.93
CA ASN A 141 -3.45 -4.50 6.41
C ASN A 141 -4.39 -5.69 6.20
N GLY A 142 -3.97 -6.64 5.39
CA GLY A 142 -4.56 -7.96 5.33
C GLY A 142 -3.97 -8.83 6.43
N ILE A 143 -4.80 -9.37 7.32
CA ILE A 143 -4.30 -10.11 8.48
C ILE A 143 -4.51 -11.62 8.39
N SER A 144 -5.20 -12.09 7.34
CA SER A 144 -5.48 -13.53 7.15
C SER A 144 -6.03 -14.22 8.41
N TYR A 145 -6.87 -13.48 9.14
CA TYR A 145 -7.45 -13.92 10.40
C TYR A 145 -8.87 -13.37 10.58
N SER A 146 -9.76 -14.17 11.11
CA SER A 146 -11.08 -13.72 11.55
C SER A 146 -11.43 -14.24 12.93
N ASN A 147 -12.24 -13.50 13.68
CA ASN A 147 -12.67 -13.92 15.04
C ASN A 147 -13.51 -15.19 15.04
N VAL A 148 -14.04 -15.60 13.91
CA VAL A 148 -14.91 -16.78 13.78
C VAL A 148 -14.08 -18.03 13.41
N LYS A 149 -13.08 -17.87 12.53
CA LYS A 149 -12.32 -19.00 11.97
C LYS A 149 -10.89 -19.09 12.48
N GLY A 150 -10.41 -18.08 13.22
CA GLY A 150 -8.99 -17.98 13.54
C GLY A 150 -8.14 -17.67 12.30
N ASN A 151 -6.96 -18.24 12.19
CA ASN A 151 -6.11 -18.11 11.02
C ASN A 151 -6.77 -18.69 9.77
N ILE A 152 -6.66 -17.97 8.66
CA ILE A 152 -7.20 -18.36 7.36
C ILE A 152 -6.07 -18.99 6.55
N ASN A 153 -5.96 -20.30 6.61
CA ASN A 153 -4.79 -21.04 6.09
C ASN A 153 -4.58 -20.90 4.58
N TYR A 154 -5.64 -20.77 3.79
CA TYR A 154 -5.51 -20.57 2.34
C TYR A 154 -5.08 -19.13 1.93
N LEU A 155 -5.01 -18.23 2.91
CA LEU A 155 -4.46 -16.87 2.77
C LEU A 155 -3.28 -16.69 3.71
N TYR A 156 -2.50 -17.75 3.93
CA TYR A 156 -1.38 -17.68 4.85
C TYR A 156 -0.42 -16.54 4.46
N ASN A 157 -0.17 -15.63 5.41
CA ASN A 157 0.74 -14.52 5.25
C ASN A 157 1.86 -14.64 6.30
N PRO A 158 3.05 -15.12 5.91
CA PRO A 158 4.17 -15.25 6.84
C PRO A 158 4.68 -13.89 7.34
N TYR A 159 4.43 -12.82 6.58
CA TYR A 159 4.90 -11.45 6.87
C TYR A 159 3.83 -10.57 7.54
N ARG A 160 2.75 -11.17 8.04
CA ARG A 160 1.66 -10.41 8.69
C ARG A 160 2.15 -9.50 9.80
N ASP A 161 3.03 -10.00 10.66
CA ASP A 161 3.53 -9.25 11.81
C ASP A 161 4.47 -8.13 11.37
N ASP A 162 5.27 -8.34 10.31
CA ASP A 162 6.12 -7.31 9.69
C ASP A 162 5.26 -6.20 9.07
N ASN A 163 4.22 -6.57 8.34
CA ASN A 163 3.29 -5.61 7.73
C ASN A 163 2.57 -4.77 8.78
N LEU A 164 2.13 -5.38 9.88
CA LEU A 164 1.50 -4.66 10.99
C LEU A 164 2.50 -3.75 11.72
N ALA A 165 3.73 -4.20 11.92
CA ALA A 165 4.78 -3.41 12.53
C ALA A 165 5.13 -2.20 11.66
N MET A 166 5.36 -2.41 10.36
CA MET A 166 5.66 -1.34 9.40
C MET A 166 4.54 -0.29 9.38
N SER A 167 3.29 -0.72 9.22
CA SER A 167 2.16 0.21 9.16
C SER A 167 1.94 0.97 10.47
N LEU A 168 2.18 0.34 11.63
CA LEU A 168 2.10 1.00 12.93
C LEU A 168 3.20 2.04 13.09
N GLN A 169 4.46 1.67 12.82
CA GLN A 169 5.60 2.59 12.95
C GLN A 169 5.46 3.77 11.99
N MET A 170 5.11 3.53 10.73
CA MET A 170 4.89 4.60 9.75
C MET A 170 3.72 5.50 10.13
N HIS A 171 2.63 4.94 10.69
CA HIS A 171 1.52 5.74 11.17
C HIS A 171 1.94 6.68 12.30
N LEU A 172 2.66 6.18 13.28
CA LEU A 172 3.12 7.00 14.42
C LEU A 172 4.12 8.07 13.99
N ILE A 173 5.05 7.74 13.09
CA ILE A 173 5.98 8.71 12.51
C ILE A 173 5.21 9.77 11.72
N GLY A 174 4.28 9.36 10.88
CA GLY A 174 3.47 10.29 10.09
C GLY A 174 2.62 11.23 10.95
N GLU A 175 1.98 10.73 12.02
CA GLU A 175 1.24 11.57 12.96
C GLU A 175 2.14 12.52 13.76
N ALA A 176 3.39 12.10 14.05
CA ALA A 176 4.34 12.96 14.76
C ALA A 176 4.84 14.12 13.90
N TYR A 177 5.07 13.90 12.60
CA TYR A 177 5.55 14.94 11.67
C TYR A 177 4.43 15.72 10.98
N TYR A 178 3.30 15.06 10.70
CA TYR A 178 2.18 15.60 9.93
C TYR A 178 0.84 15.25 10.60
N PRO A 179 0.49 15.85 11.73
CA PRO A 179 -0.72 15.50 12.48
C PRO A 179 -1.99 15.59 11.61
N GLY A 180 -2.78 14.51 11.61
CA GLY A 180 -4.02 14.42 10.85
C GLY A 180 -3.86 14.15 9.35
N PHE A 181 -2.63 13.93 8.84
CA PHE A 181 -2.38 13.53 7.46
C PHE A 181 -2.78 12.07 7.22
N LEU A 182 -2.55 11.21 8.21
CA LEU A 182 -2.89 9.80 8.11
C LEU A 182 -4.32 9.53 8.56
N ARG A 183 -4.99 8.65 7.81
CA ARG A 183 -6.23 8.00 8.26
C ARG A 183 -5.88 6.84 9.17
N ARG A 184 -6.85 6.39 9.96
CA ARG A 184 -6.70 5.16 10.74
C ARG A 184 -6.35 3.99 9.83
N ASN A 185 -5.38 3.18 10.23
CA ASN A 185 -5.02 1.96 9.52
C ASN A 185 -6.26 1.08 9.38
N TYR A 186 -6.48 0.60 8.17
CA TYR A 186 -7.59 -0.30 7.88
C TYR A 186 -7.10 -1.75 7.99
N ILE A 187 -7.96 -2.63 8.50
CA ILE A 187 -7.63 -4.03 8.71
C ILE A 187 -8.72 -4.88 8.09
N ASN A 188 -8.31 -5.83 7.26
CA ASN A 188 -9.22 -6.77 6.61
C ASN A 188 -8.79 -8.22 6.85
N ALA A 189 -9.77 -9.07 7.21
CA ALA A 189 -9.55 -10.48 7.50
C ALA A 189 -9.04 -11.29 6.31
N TYR A 190 -9.49 -10.95 5.10
CA TYR A 190 -9.40 -11.81 3.91
C TYR A 190 -8.50 -11.25 2.82
N ARG A 191 -7.60 -10.31 3.12
CA ARG A 191 -6.75 -9.68 2.11
C ARG A 191 -5.28 -9.62 2.51
N LEU A 192 -4.42 -9.44 1.52
CA LEU A 192 -3.02 -9.06 1.68
C LEU A 192 -2.93 -7.59 2.06
N SER A 193 -1.79 -7.17 2.60
CA SER A 193 -1.55 -5.79 3.01
C SER A 193 -1.35 -4.88 1.80
N LEU A 194 -1.89 -3.67 1.86
CA LEU A 194 -1.87 -2.67 0.79
C LEU A 194 -1.64 -1.28 1.38
N ILE A 195 -1.10 -0.36 0.57
CA ILE A 195 -1.07 1.07 0.89
C ILE A 195 -2.12 1.80 0.04
N HIS A 196 -3.05 2.49 0.68
CA HIS A 196 -4.07 3.29 0.01
C HIS A 196 -3.81 4.77 0.17
N ILE A 197 -3.83 5.50 -0.95
CA ILE A 197 -3.90 6.95 -0.97
C ILE A 197 -5.37 7.34 -1.11
N SER A 198 -5.85 8.20 -0.23
CA SER A 198 -7.21 8.74 -0.31
C SER A 198 -7.33 9.63 -1.54
N GLU A 199 -8.52 9.67 -2.14
CA GLU A 199 -8.75 10.53 -3.28
C GLU A 199 -8.61 12.01 -2.87
N PRO A 200 -7.72 12.79 -3.52
CA PRO A 200 -7.71 14.21 -3.34
C PRO A 200 -8.95 14.77 -4.05
N THR A 201 -9.85 15.32 -3.28
CA THR A 201 -10.95 16.10 -3.82
C THR A 201 -10.50 17.55 -3.87
N ARG A 202 -10.67 18.17 -5.02
CA ARG A 202 -10.45 19.61 -5.16
C ARG A 202 -11.41 20.36 -4.25
N PRO A 203 -10.98 21.49 -3.66
CA PRO A 203 -11.88 22.43 -3.01
C PRO A 203 -12.88 22.97 -4.00
#